data_b728ca4c16e458d5cc1b4e350c5193e4
#
_entry.id   b728ca4c16e458d5cc1b4e350c5193e4
#
_cell.length_a   1.000
_cell.length_b   1.000
_cell.length_c   1.000
_cell.angle_alpha   90.00
_cell.angle_beta   90.00
_cell.angle_gamma   90.00
#
_symmetry.space_group_name_H-M   'P 1'
#
loop_
_entity.id
_entity.type
_entity.pdbx_description
1 polymer ?
#
loop_
_entity_poly.entity_id
_entity_poly.type
_entity_poly.pdbx_seq_one_letter_code
_entity_poly.pdbx_strand_id
1 'polypeptide(L)'
;MTDYYLVALMALPLLGGLLVAVLPKGNPGLAKKVALGVSLLVLALGIATAMAYALPEDGGAPFQLGVSWDWIPAWGVSFALGVDGIALVLILMTVVLVPVCIVAGWVDADGSTGSVRGYFAWILVLQGLVIGVFAATDVFLFYVLFEAMLIPMYFLIGRYGGAQRQYAAVKFFLYSLFGGLLMLAALIGLYVLSVDQFGTGTFDYADLVGMDITPELQRWLFLGFFIAFAIKAPMWPLHTWLPDAAAEAPPSSSVLLVGVLDKVGTFGMLRLCLPLFPDASKYFAPGIIILALVGIIYGALVAIGQTD
;
A
#
# COMPACT_ATOMS: atom_id res chain seq x y z
N MET A 1 -9.15 -20.96 -14.35
CA MET A 1 -7.94 -21.14 -13.50
C MET A 1 -7.22 -19.83 -13.21
N THR A 2 -7.40 -18.82 -14.05
CA THR A 2 -6.80 -17.48 -13.90
C THR A 2 -7.42 -16.65 -12.78
N ASP A 3 -8.63 -16.96 -12.37
CA ASP A 3 -9.43 -16.20 -11.40
C ASP A 3 -8.81 -16.14 -9.99
N TYR A 4 -7.94 -17.09 -9.64
CA TYR A 4 -7.30 -17.16 -8.33
C TYR A 4 -5.86 -16.61 -8.30
N TYR A 5 -5.35 -16.07 -9.41
CA TYR A 5 -3.96 -15.57 -9.45
C TYR A 5 -3.71 -14.45 -8.43
N LEU A 6 -4.63 -13.49 -8.29
CA LEU A 6 -4.48 -12.38 -7.35
C LEU A 6 -4.56 -12.85 -5.90
N VAL A 7 -5.45 -13.79 -5.60
CA VAL A 7 -5.55 -14.39 -4.27
C VAL A 7 -4.27 -15.13 -3.92
N ALA A 8 -3.74 -15.91 -4.86
CA ALA A 8 -2.48 -16.63 -4.66
C ALA A 8 -1.29 -15.66 -4.51
N LEU A 9 -1.23 -14.57 -5.32
CA LEU A 9 -0.21 -13.54 -5.21
C LEU A 9 -0.19 -12.86 -3.83
N MET A 10 -1.36 -12.60 -3.26
CA MET A 10 -1.50 -12.02 -1.92
C MET A 10 -1.23 -13.07 -0.83
N ALA A 11 -1.82 -14.27 -0.93
CA ALA A 11 -1.77 -15.28 0.12
C ALA A 11 -0.39 -15.94 0.25
N LEU A 12 0.31 -16.19 -0.88
CA LEU A 12 1.59 -16.90 -0.88
C LEU A 12 2.67 -16.20 -0.03
N PRO A 13 2.92 -14.89 -0.14
CA PRO A 13 3.88 -14.22 0.72
C PRO A 13 3.39 -14.09 2.17
N LEU A 14 2.08 -13.95 2.44
CA LEU A 14 1.53 -13.95 3.80
C LEU A 14 1.79 -15.30 4.48
N LEU A 15 1.45 -16.41 3.84
CA LEU A 15 1.70 -17.76 4.33
C LEU A 15 3.20 -18.05 4.43
N GLY A 16 3.98 -17.59 3.46
CA GLY A 16 5.44 -17.65 3.50
C GLY A 16 6.04 -16.90 4.68
N GLY A 17 5.53 -15.72 5.00
CA GLY A 17 5.91 -14.95 6.17
C GLY A 17 5.61 -15.69 7.48
N LEU A 18 4.43 -16.27 7.60
CA LEU A 18 4.06 -17.12 8.74
C LEU A 18 4.97 -18.35 8.85
N LEU A 19 5.24 -19.02 7.73
CA LEU A 19 6.17 -20.15 7.67
C LEU A 19 7.56 -19.76 8.18
N VAL A 20 8.13 -18.66 7.66
CA VAL A 20 9.45 -18.16 8.08
C VAL A 20 9.46 -17.79 9.56
N ALA A 21 8.39 -17.22 10.10
CA ALA A 21 8.28 -16.85 11.51
C ALA A 21 8.33 -18.04 12.46
N VAL A 22 7.82 -19.23 12.06
CA VAL A 22 7.81 -20.43 12.90
C VAL A 22 9.04 -21.33 12.72
N LEU A 23 9.94 -21.04 11.78
CA LEU A 23 11.17 -21.82 11.59
C LEU A 23 12.04 -21.88 12.86
N PRO A 24 12.88 -22.93 13.03
CA PRO A 24 13.77 -23.06 14.18
C PRO A 24 14.72 -21.87 14.35
N LYS A 25 14.88 -21.38 15.58
CA LYS A 25 15.76 -20.23 15.90
C LYS A 25 17.23 -20.51 15.62
N GLY A 26 17.65 -21.76 15.68
CA GLY A 26 19.07 -22.17 15.53
C GLY A 26 19.62 -22.11 14.10
N ASN A 27 18.78 -21.87 13.09
CA ASN A 27 19.21 -21.86 11.69
C ASN A 27 18.73 -20.59 10.95
N PRO A 28 19.40 -19.44 11.14
CA PRO A 28 19.03 -18.20 10.46
C PRO A 28 19.19 -18.31 8.93
N GLY A 29 20.13 -19.10 8.44
CA GLY A 29 20.33 -19.31 7.00
C GLY A 29 19.15 -20.00 6.32
N LEU A 30 18.44 -20.88 7.03
CA LEU A 30 17.22 -21.49 6.50
C LEU A 30 16.12 -20.45 6.30
N ALA A 31 15.89 -19.56 7.28
CA ALA A 31 14.90 -18.51 7.18
C ALA A 31 15.13 -17.59 5.97
N LYS A 32 16.39 -17.18 5.75
CA LYS A 32 16.80 -16.36 4.59
C LYS A 32 16.51 -17.08 3.26
N LYS A 33 16.90 -18.35 3.14
CA LYS A 33 16.68 -19.16 1.92
C LYS A 33 15.20 -19.42 1.64
N VAL A 34 14.41 -19.72 2.67
CA VAL A 34 12.95 -19.93 2.53
C VAL A 34 12.28 -18.63 2.12
N ALA A 35 12.61 -17.49 2.73
CA ALA A 35 12.07 -16.19 2.35
C ALA A 35 12.38 -15.84 0.89
N LEU A 36 13.62 -16.06 0.47
CA LEU A 36 14.02 -15.86 -0.94
C LEU A 36 13.23 -16.80 -1.87
N GLY A 37 13.14 -18.09 -1.53
CA GLY A 37 12.38 -19.06 -2.33
C GLY A 37 10.92 -18.68 -2.49
N VAL A 38 10.25 -18.25 -1.41
CA VAL A 38 8.87 -17.75 -1.45
C VAL A 38 8.77 -16.52 -2.35
N SER A 39 9.65 -15.53 -2.18
CA SER A 39 9.61 -14.30 -2.98
C SER A 39 9.85 -14.55 -4.47
N LEU A 40 10.69 -15.52 -4.83
CA LEU A 40 10.89 -15.94 -6.22
C LEU A 40 9.66 -16.65 -6.79
N LEU A 41 8.96 -17.47 -6.00
CA LEU A 41 7.68 -18.06 -6.40
C LEU A 41 6.61 -16.98 -6.63
N VAL A 42 6.54 -15.98 -5.76
CA VAL A 42 5.65 -14.82 -5.93
C VAL A 42 6.01 -14.03 -7.19
N LEU A 43 7.31 -13.84 -7.48
CA LEU A 43 7.77 -13.22 -8.72
C LEU A 43 7.31 -14.02 -9.95
N ALA A 44 7.51 -15.34 -9.96
CA ALA A 44 7.06 -16.18 -11.07
C ALA A 44 5.54 -16.10 -11.28
N LEU A 45 4.77 -16.10 -10.20
CA LEU A 45 3.32 -15.94 -10.25
C LEU A 45 2.91 -14.54 -10.72
N GLY A 46 3.63 -13.48 -10.32
CA GLY A 46 3.43 -12.12 -10.81
C GLY A 46 3.64 -11.99 -12.31
N ILE A 47 4.70 -12.63 -12.83
CA ILE A 47 4.94 -12.71 -14.30
C ILE A 47 3.81 -13.48 -14.98
N ALA A 48 3.37 -14.61 -14.42
CA ALA A 48 2.25 -15.37 -14.99
C ALA A 48 0.95 -14.54 -15.00
N THR A 49 0.71 -13.74 -13.94
CA THR A 49 -0.44 -12.81 -13.88
C THR A 49 -0.35 -11.75 -14.98
N ALA A 50 0.84 -11.18 -15.19
CA ALA A 50 1.05 -10.21 -16.27
C ALA A 50 0.84 -10.80 -17.67
N MET A 51 1.24 -12.06 -17.87
CA MET A 51 1.01 -12.76 -19.14
C MET A 51 -0.48 -13.12 -19.36
N ALA A 52 -1.25 -13.26 -18.29
CA ALA A 52 -2.69 -13.53 -18.34
C ALA A 52 -3.52 -12.24 -18.52
N TYR A 53 -2.94 -11.07 -18.25
CA TYR A 53 -3.60 -9.79 -18.42
C TYR A 53 -3.67 -9.41 -19.90
N ALA A 54 -4.87 -9.12 -20.40
CA ALA A 54 -5.07 -8.61 -21.74
C ALA A 54 -5.12 -7.08 -21.73
N LEU A 55 -4.56 -6.44 -22.77
CA LEU A 55 -4.73 -5.00 -22.92
C LEU A 55 -6.22 -4.72 -23.11
N PRO A 56 -6.81 -3.75 -22.35
CA PRO A 56 -8.22 -3.44 -22.46
C PRO A 56 -8.53 -2.98 -23.92
N GLU A 57 -9.54 -3.59 -24.52
CA GLU A 57 -10.18 -3.06 -25.72
C GLU A 57 -11.14 -1.93 -25.31
N ASP A 58 -11.48 -1.04 -26.24
CA ASP A 58 -12.41 0.05 -25.99
C ASP A 58 -13.77 -0.50 -25.50
N GLY A 59 -14.16 -0.12 -24.27
CA GLY A 59 -15.38 -0.60 -23.61
C GLY A 59 -15.23 -1.92 -22.84
N GLY A 60 -14.02 -2.45 -22.65
CA GLY A 60 -13.76 -3.61 -21.79
C GLY A 60 -13.97 -3.34 -20.30
N ALA A 61 -14.07 -4.41 -19.50
CA ALA A 61 -14.18 -4.31 -18.05
C ALA A 61 -12.98 -3.55 -17.45
N PRO A 62 -13.19 -2.62 -16.51
CA PRO A 62 -12.12 -1.83 -15.93
C PRO A 62 -11.12 -2.67 -15.13
N PHE A 63 -11.56 -3.82 -14.60
CA PHE A 63 -10.73 -4.76 -13.86
C PHE A 63 -10.76 -6.13 -14.51
N GLN A 64 -9.59 -6.80 -14.49
CA GLN A 64 -9.41 -8.16 -14.97
C GLN A 64 -8.91 -9.08 -13.88
N LEU A 65 -8.98 -10.39 -14.11
CA LEU A 65 -8.55 -11.44 -13.19
C LEU A 65 -9.23 -11.32 -11.82
N GLY A 66 -10.45 -10.76 -11.81
CA GLY A 66 -11.18 -10.40 -10.61
C GLY A 66 -11.79 -11.61 -9.91
N VAL A 67 -11.85 -11.53 -8.56
CA VAL A 67 -12.64 -12.41 -7.69
C VAL A 67 -13.34 -11.55 -6.66
N SER A 68 -14.55 -11.94 -6.27
CA SER A 68 -15.31 -11.27 -5.21
C SER A 68 -16.04 -12.31 -4.37
N TRP A 69 -15.96 -12.15 -3.05
CA TRP A 69 -16.70 -12.93 -2.06
C TRP A 69 -17.24 -11.99 -0.99
N ASP A 70 -18.48 -12.24 -0.57
CA ASP A 70 -19.08 -11.51 0.54
C ASP A 70 -18.25 -11.72 1.81
N TRP A 71 -17.75 -10.62 2.41
CA TRP A 71 -17.00 -10.67 3.67
C TRP A 71 -17.87 -10.24 4.85
N ILE A 72 -18.50 -9.05 4.75
CA ILE A 72 -19.42 -8.53 5.76
C ILE A 72 -20.72 -8.10 5.05
N PRO A 73 -21.62 -9.07 4.74
CA PRO A 73 -22.82 -8.78 3.95
C PRO A 73 -23.73 -7.71 4.55
N ALA A 74 -23.75 -7.63 5.90
CA ALA A 74 -24.56 -6.62 6.61
C ALA A 74 -24.17 -5.16 6.28
N TRP A 75 -22.94 -4.94 5.81
CA TRP A 75 -22.42 -3.63 5.43
C TRP A 75 -22.07 -3.55 3.93
N GLY A 76 -22.42 -4.55 3.15
CA GLY A 76 -22.06 -4.58 1.73
C GLY A 76 -20.55 -4.61 1.46
N VAL A 77 -19.77 -5.17 2.40
CA VAL A 77 -18.31 -5.31 2.27
C VAL A 77 -17.99 -6.64 1.61
N SER A 78 -17.16 -6.59 0.57
CA SER A 78 -16.69 -7.76 -0.15
C SER A 78 -15.17 -7.90 -0.07
N PHE A 79 -14.70 -9.13 0.01
CA PHE A 79 -13.31 -9.45 -0.30
C PHE A 79 -13.19 -9.52 -1.82
N ALA A 80 -12.96 -8.37 -2.44
CA ALA A 80 -12.95 -8.22 -3.89
C ALA A 80 -11.56 -7.77 -4.37
N LEU A 81 -10.99 -8.53 -5.28
CA LEU A 81 -9.69 -8.26 -5.91
C LEU A 81 -9.87 -8.19 -7.42
N GLY A 82 -9.13 -7.31 -8.07
CA GLY A 82 -9.06 -7.16 -9.51
C GLY A 82 -7.89 -6.27 -9.89
N VAL A 83 -7.41 -6.35 -11.11
CA VAL A 83 -6.30 -5.51 -11.58
C VAL A 83 -6.67 -4.77 -12.85
N ASP A 84 -6.18 -3.54 -12.92
CA ASP A 84 -6.04 -2.77 -14.16
C ASP A 84 -4.54 -2.59 -14.48
N GLY A 85 -4.24 -1.86 -15.52
CA GLY A 85 -2.85 -1.63 -15.95
C GLY A 85 -1.98 -0.94 -14.89
N ILE A 86 -2.53 0.01 -14.12
CA ILE A 86 -1.79 0.72 -13.06
C ILE A 86 -1.47 -0.22 -11.91
N ALA A 87 -2.46 -0.94 -11.42
CA ALA A 87 -2.30 -1.92 -10.34
C ALA A 87 -1.31 -3.02 -10.73
N LEU A 88 -1.41 -3.55 -11.95
CA LEU A 88 -0.53 -4.59 -12.45
C LEU A 88 0.93 -4.16 -12.46
N VAL A 89 1.24 -2.96 -12.95
CA VAL A 89 2.62 -2.42 -12.96
C VAL A 89 3.17 -2.29 -11.55
N LEU A 90 2.37 -1.80 -10.59
CA LEU A 90 2.78 -1.66 -9.20
C LEU A 90 2.95 -3.01 -8.49
N ILE A 91 2.11 -3.99 -8.80
CA ILE A 91 2.29 -5.37 -8.34
C ILE A 91 3.58 -5.95 -8.91
N LEU A 92 3.83 -5.80 -10.22
CA LEU A 92 5.07 -6.27 -10.86
C LEU A 92 6.31 -5.62 -10.25
N MET A 93 6.28 -4.32 -10.01
CA MET A 93 7.34 -3.61 -9.30
C MET A 93 7.59 -4.24 -7.92
N THR A 94 6.53 -4.51 -7.15
CA THR A 94 6.62 -5.09 -5.82
C THR A 94 7.24 -6.50 -5.85
N VAL A 95 6.77 -7.36 -6.76
CA VAL A 95 7.27 -8.75 -6.83
C VAL A 95 8.70 -8.85 -7.35
N VAL A 96 9.18 -7.85 -8.10
CA VAL A 96 10.59 -7.74 -8.53
C VAL A 96 11.47 -7.18 -7.42
N LEU A 97 11.03 -6.13 -6.72
CA LEU A 97 11.84 -5.48 -5.69
C LEU A 97 12.06 -6.35 -4.45
N VAL A 98 11.06 -7.13 -4.02
CA VAL A 98 11.19 -7.89 -2.77
C VAL A 98 12.31 -8.95 -2.82
N PRO A 99 12.47 -9.81 -3.83
CA PRO A 99 13.63 -10.70 -3.92
C PRO A 99 14.96 -9.94 -3.91
N VAL A 100 15.05 -8.81 -4.61
CA VAL A 100 16.25 -7.96 -4.63
C VAL A 100 16.54 -7.42 -3.23
N CYS A 101 15.54 -6.91 -2.51
CA CYS A 101 15.69 -6.44 -1.14
C CYS A 101 16.09 -7.59 -0.18
N ILE A 102 15.54 -8.80 -0.34
CA ILE A 102 15.94 -9.96 0.48
C ILE A 102 17.42 -10.30 0.25
N VAL A 103 17.91 -10.27 -0.98
CA VAL A 103 19.31 -10.54 -1.31
C VAL A 103 20.22 -9.40 -0.83
N ALA A 104 19.85 -8.14 -1.07
CA ALA A 104 20.59 -6.97 -0.63
C ALA A 104 20.68 -6.90 0.90
N GLY A 105 19.57 -7.16 1.60
CA GLY A 105 19.46 -7.16 3.05
C GLY A 105 19.83 -8.48 3.72
N TRP A 106 20.64 -9.34 3.07
CA TRP A 106 20.95 -10.68 3.57
C TRP A 106 21.53 -10.68 4.98
N VAL A 107 22.25 -9.62 5.34
CA VAL A 107 22.92 -9.45 6.63
C VAL A 107 22.31 -8.33 7.50
N ASP A 108 21.32 -7.61 7.02
CA ASP A 108 20.72 -6.44 7.72
C ASP A 108 20.18 -6.78 9.12
N ALA A 109 19.69 -8.00 9.29
CA ALA A 109 19.18 -8.47 10.57
C ALA A 109 20.22 -9.16 11.46
N ASP A 110 21.44 -9.39 10.94
CA ASP A 110 22.49 -10.06 11.68
C ASP A 110 23.05 -9.10 12.75
N GLY A 111 23.00 -9.49 14.02
CA GLY A 111 23.41 -8.62 15.14
C GLY A 111 22.37 -7.60 15.61
N SER A 112 21.20 -7.53 14.97
CA SER A 112 20.10 -6.68 15.44
C SER A 112 19.46 -7.21 16.73
N THR A 113 18.68 -6.37 17.42
CA THR A 113 17.91 -6.79 18.61
C THR A 113 16.74 -7.73 18.27
N GLY A 114 16.38 -7.82 16.99
CA GLY A 114 15.36 -8.70 16.45
C GLY A 114 15.88 -10.07 16.01
N SER A 115 14.97 -10.98 15.72
CA SER A 115 15.34 -12.27 15.15
C SER A 115 15.43 -12.18 13.63
N VAL A 116 16.45 -12.79 13.03
CA VAL A 116 16.64 -12.86 11.56
C VAL A 116 15.37 -13.37 10.86
N ARG A 117 14.76 -14.44 11.39
CA ARG A 117 13.51 -14.97 10.85
C ARG A 117 12.36 -13.96 10.91
N GLY A 118 12.25 -13.17 11.98
CA GLY A 118 11.24 -12.13 12.11
C GLY A 118 11.39 -11.02 11.07
N TYR A 119 12.63 -10.65 10.76
CA TYR A 119 12.93 -9.66 9.73
C TYR A 119 12.39 -10.09 8.36
N PHE A 120 12.79 -11.27 7.89
CA PHE A 120 12.36 -11.79 6.60
C PHE A 120 10.86 -12.15 6.57
N ALA A 121 10.30 -12.56 7.72
CA ALA A 121 8.86 -12.77 7.84
C ALA A 121 8.08 -11.46 7.62
N TRP A 122 8.51 -10.35 8.23
CA TRP A 122 7.85 -9.05 8.05
C TRP A 122 7.97 -8.52 6.62
N ILE A 123 9.09 -8.76 5.93
CA ILE A 123 9.24 -8.40 4.51
C ILE A 123 8.20 -9.13 3.65
N LEU A 124 8.02 -10.44 3.86
CA LEU A 124 7.02 -11.22 3.11
C LEU A 124 5.59 -10.81 3.46
N VAL A 125 5.28 -10.57 4.74
CA VAL A 125 3.95 -10.08 5.16
C VAL A 125 3.66 -8.73 4.52
N LEU A 126 4.63 -7.82 4.51
CA LEU A 126 4.51 -6.53 3.83
C LEU A 126 4.21 -6.70 2.35
N GLN A 127 4.94 -7.59 1.66
CA GLN A 127 4.72 -7.90 0.24
C GLN A 127 3.27 -8.33 -0.03
N GLY A 128 2.73 -9.25 0.77
CA GLY A 128 1.36 -9.74 0.58
C GLY A 128 0.31 -8.66 0.81
N LEU A 129 0.47 -7.85 1.87
CA LEU A 129 -0.46 -6.76 2.18
C LEU A 129 -0.46 -5.69 1.08
N VAL A 130 0.72 -5.29 0.59
CA VAL A 130 0.84 -4.29 -0.47
C VAL A 130 0.26 -4.79 -1.80
N ILE A 131 0.49 -6.06 -2.15
CA ILE A 131 -0.16 -6.66 -3.33
C ILE A 131 -1.69 -6.59 -3.17
N GLY A 132 -2.20 -6.91 -1.99
CA GLY A 132 -3.63 -6.79 -1.70
C GLY A 132 -4.16 -5.37 -1.82
N VAL A 133 -3.42 -4.35 -1.36
CA VAL A 133 -3.79 -2.94 -1.51
C VAL A 133 -3.93 -2.56 -2.99
N PHE A 134 -2.97 -2.93 -3.83
CA PHE A 134 -3.03 -2.63 -5.27
C PHE A 134 -4.13 -3.39 -6.01
N ALA A 135 -4.48 -4.58 -5.53
CA ALA A 135 -5.50 -5.42 -6.15
C ALA A 135 -6.92 -5.20 -5.62
N ALA A 136 -7.10 -4.50 -4.49
CA ALA A 136 -8.42 -4.31 -3.89
C ALA A 136 -9.36 -3.49 -4.80
N THR A 137 -10.55 -4.02 -5.07
CA THR A 137 -11.64 -3.36 -5.80
C THR A 137 -12.81 -2.99 -4.90
N ASP A 138 -12.81 -3.43 -3.65
CA ASP A 138 -13.66 -2.93 -2.57
C ASP A 138 -12.89 -1.87 -1.77
N VAL A 139 -13.47 -0.69 -1.58
CA VAL A 139 -12.78 0.47 -0.97
C VAL A 139 -12.57 0.27 0.53
N PHE A 140 -13.42 -0.51 1.21
CA PHE A 140 -13.19 -0.86 2.62
C PHE A 140 -12.06 -1.89 2.76
N LEU A 141 -12.01 -2.89 1.88
CA LEU A 141 -10.88 -3.84 1.83
C LEU A 141 -9.56 -3.10 1.57
N PHE A 142 -9.58 -2.16 0.61
CA PHE A 142 -8.43 -1.27 0.35
C PHE A 142 -7.98 -0.58 1.65
N TYR A 143 -8.92 0.04 2.37
CA TYR A 143 -8.64 0.73 3.64
C TYR A 143 -8.01 -0.21 4.68
N VAL A 144 -8.60 -1.38 4.91
CA VAL A 144 -8.09 -2.35 5.88
C VAL A 144 -6.66 -2.78 5.55
N LEU A 145 -6.39 -3.09 4.28
CA LEU A 145 -5.06 -3.50 3.85
C LEU A 145 -4.05 -2.33 3.87
N PHE A 146 -4.50 -1.11 3.56
CA PHE A 146 -3.73 0.13 3.63
C PHE A 146 -3.25 0.41 5.07
N GLU A 147 -4.10 0.18 6.07
CA GLU A 147 -3.72 0.31 7.47
C GLU A 147 -2.88 -0.88 7.95
N ALA A 148 -3.23 -2.10 7.54
CA ALA A 148 -2.53 -3.30 7.97
C ALA A 148 -1.05 -3.31 7.54
N MET A 149 -0.71 -2.74 6.37
CA MET A 149 0.68 -2.68 5.90
C MET A 149 1.59 -1.78 6.76
N LEU A 150 1.03 -0.94 7.62
CA LEU A 150 1.82 -0.14 8.58
C LEU A 150 2.49 -1.02 9.62
N ILE A 151 1.85 -2.12 10.01
CA ILE A 151 2.33 -3.01 11.08
C ILE A 151 3.70 -3.62 10.74
N PRO A 152 3.87 -4.33 9.60
CA PRO A 152 5.17 -4.89 9.26
C PRO A 152 6.25 -3.80 9.10
N MET A 153 5.92 -2.65 8.50
CA MET A 153 6.90 -1.57 8.34
C MET A 153 7.30 -0.94 9.69
N TYR A 154 6.35 -0.74 10.61
CA TYR A 154 6.64 -0.29 11.97
C TYR A 154 7.66 -1.21 12.67
N PHE A 155 7.50 -2.54 12.55
CA PHE A 155 8.44 -3.49 13.12
C PHE A 155 9.78 -3.53 12.37
N LEU A 156 9.80 -3.39 11.06
CA LEU A 156 11.01 -3.32 10.27
C LEU A 156 11.87 -2.11 10.66
N ILE A 157 11.28 -0.93 10.83
CA ILE A 157 11.97 0.27 11.29
C ILE A 157 12.32 0.14 12.79
N GLY A 158 11.32 -0.10 13.64
CA GLY A 158 11.45 0.06 15.09
C GLY A 158 12.27 -1.03 15.79
N ARG A 159 12.42 -2.21 15.17
CA ARG A 159 13.16 -3.33 15.76
C ARG A 159 14.52 -3.59 15.12
N TYR A 160 14.65 -3.29 13.83
CA TYR A 160 15.85 -3.61 13.05
C TYR A 160 16.64 -2.37 12.61
N GLY A 161 16.10 -1.18 12.84
CA GLY A 161 16.70 0.10 12.48
C GLY A 161 17.86 0.55 13.40
N GLY A 162 18.34 1.76 13.13
CA GLY A 162 19.45 2.42 13.78
C GLY A 162 19.21 2.91 15.20
N ALA A 163 19.93 3.93 15.61
CA ALA A 163 19.93 4.43 16.99
C ALA A 163 18.59 5.08 17.41
N GLN A 164 17.95 5.82 16.52
CA GLN A 164 16.70 6.54 16.75
C GLN A 164 15.46 5.77 16.23
N ARG A 165 15.61 4.46 15.92
CA ARG A 165 14.58 3.61 15.32
C ARG A 165 13.21 3.68 15.97
N GLN A 166 13.14 3.79 17.30
CA GLN A 166 11.86 3.82 18.02
C GLN A 166 11.10 5.11 17.74
N TYR A 167 11.80 6.25 17.80
CA TYR A 167 11.22 7.55 17.46
C TYR A 167 10.73 7.58 16.01
N ALA A 168 11.57 7.14 15.07
CA ALA A 168 11.25 7.10 13.65
C ALA A 168 10.04 6.21 13.36
N ALA A 169 9.99 5.00 13.95
CA ALA A 169 8.88 4.08 13.78
C ALA A 169 7.56 4.63 14.34
N VAL A 170 7.58 5.21 15.54
CA VAL A 170 6.38 5.81 16.15
C VAL A 170 5.91 7.02 15.35
N LYS A 171 6.82 7.88 14.90
CA LYS A 171 6.48 9.04 14.08
C LYS A 171 5.83 8.59 12.75
N PHE A 172 6.44 7.64 12.04
CA PHE A 172 5.87 7.03 10.83
C PHE A 172 4.46 6.50 11.07
N PHE A 173 4.29 5.71 12.15
CA PHE A 173 3.01 5.08 12.46
C PHE A 173 1.93 6.11 12.78
N LEU A 174 2.22 7.09 13.64
CA LEU A 174 1.25 8.11 14.04
C LEU A 174 0.83 9.03 12.89
N TYR A 175 1.79 9.44 12.04
CA TYR A 175 1.45 10.21 10.83
C TYR A 175 0.52 9.43 9.90
N SER A 176 0.87 8.18 9.61
CA SER A 176 0.08 7.34 8.71
C SER A 176 -1.30 7.01 9.29
N LEU A 177 -1.37 6.65 10.58
CA LEU A 177 -2.63 6.35 11.27
C LEU A 177 -3.56 7.58 11.30
N PHE A 178 -3.01 8.77 11.57
CA PHE A 178 -3.82 10.00 11.55
C PHE A 178 -4.47 10.22 10.18
N GLY A 179 -3.69 10.06 9.10
CA GLY A 179 -4.22 10.13 7.74
C GLY A 179 -5.30 9.07 7.47
N GLY A 180 -5.02 7.83 7.88
CA GLY A 180 -5.97 6.73 7.72
C GLY A 180 -7.29 6.93 8.47
N LEU A 181 -7.27 7.52 9.66
CA LEU A 181 -8.51 7.87 10.38
C LEU A 181 -9.34 8.94 9.64
N LEU A 182 -8.71 9.90 8.99
CA LEU A 182 -9.42 10.87 8.13
C LEU A 182 -10.05 10.18 6.91
N MET A 183 -9.31 9.25 6.29
CA MET A 183 -9.84 8.44 5.18
C MET A 183 -11.00 7.57 5.65
N LEU A 184 -10.92 6.96 6.84
CA LEU A 184 -12.03 6.18 7.40
C LEU A 184 -13.28 7.03 7.60
N ALA A 185 -13.16 8.24 8.13
CA ALA A 185 -14.28 9.15 8.29
C ALA A 185 -14.95 9.48 6.95
N ALA A 186 -14.13 9.76 5.92
CA ALA A 186 -14.63 10.01 4.57
C ALA A 186 -15.27 8.74 3.93
N LEU A 187 -14.69 7.56 4.19
CA LEU A 187 -15.23 6.28 3.73
C LEU A 187 -16.58 5.97 4.35
N ILE A 188 -16.76 6.24 5.64
CA ILE A 188 -18.08 6.15 6.31
C ILE A 188 -19.06 7.13 5.67
N GLY A 189 -18.62 8.34 5.34
CA GLY A 189 -19.44 9.31 4.61
C GLY A 189 -19.91 8.78 3.25
N LEU A 190 -19.03 8.16 2.47
CA LEU A 190 -19.38 7.50 1.20
C LEU A 190 -20.41 6.38 1.41
N TYR A 191 -20.21 5.57 2.45
CA TYR A 191 -21.14 4.49 2.77
C TYR A 191 -22.55 5.02 3.08
N VAL A 192 -22.67 6.06 3.90
CA VAL A 192 -23.98 6.68 4.20
C VAL A 192 -24.64 7.20 2.93
N LEU A 193 -23.89 7.84 2.04
CA LEU A 193 -24.41 8.31 0.76
C LEU A 193 -24.85 7.16 -0.16
N SER A 194 -24.12 6.03 -0.16
CA SER A 194 -24.51 4.87 -0.95
C SER A 194 -25.83 4.26 -0.45
N VAL A 195 -26.06 4.24 0.88
CA VAL A 195 -27.34 3.81 1.47
C VAL A 195 -28.49 4.74 1.02
N ASP A 196 -28.26 6.06 1.05
CA ASP A 196 -29.29 7.04 0.65
C ASP A 196 -29.62 6.93 -0.85
N GLN A 197 -28.64 6.65 -1.70
CA GLN A 197 -28.82 6.62 -3.15
C GLN A 197 -29.31 5.27 -3.68
N PHE A 198 -28.79 4.15 -3.16
CA PHE A 198 -29.07 2.79 -3.65
C PHE A 198 -30.04 2.00 -2.75
N GLY A 199 -30.39 2.52 -1.56
CA GLY A 199 -31.19 1.81 -0.57
C GLY A 199 -30.43 0.72 0.21
N THR A 200 -29.23 0.38 -0.20
CA THR A 200 -28.29 -0.55 0.47
C THR A 200 -26.89 0.01 0.41
N GLY A 201 -26.13 -0.14 1.53
CA GLY A 201 -24.74 0.32 1.55
C GLY A 201 -23.84 -0.56 0.69
N THR A 202 -22.89 0.05 -0.01
CA THR A 202 -21.86 -0.63 -0.80
C THR A 202 -20.50 0.00 -0.63
N PHE A 203 -19.45 -0.81 -0.74
CA PHE A 203 -18.06 -0.38 -0.86
C PHE A 203 -17.44 -0.80 -2.19
N ASP A 204 -18.24 -1.37 -3.10
CA ASP A 204 -17.75 -1.68 -4.45
C ASP A 204 -17.32 -0.41 -5.17
N TYR A 205 -16.10 -0.45 -5.72
CA TYR A 205 -15.50 0.70 -6.38
C TYR A 205 -16.33 1.19 -7.57
N ALA A 206 -16.88 0.28 -8.38
CA ALA A 206 -17.64 0.66 -9.58
C ALA A 206 -18.96 1.35 -9.21
N ASP A 207 -19.64 0.88 -8.16
CA ASP A 207 -20.84 1.51 -7.64
C ASP A 207 -20.53 2.93 -7.12
N LEU A 208 -19.46 3.06 -6.32
CA LEU A 208 -19.08 4.35 -5.71
C LEU A 208 -18.65 5.40 -6.75
N VAL A 209 -17.99 4.99 -7.83
CA VAL A 209 -17.63 5.91 -8.95
C VAL A 209 -18.89 6.40 -9.68
N GLY A 210 -19.96 5.61 -9.72
CA GLY A 210 -21.22 5.95 -10.35
C GLY A 210 -22.13 6.85 -9.51
N MET A 211 -21.76 7.19 -8.27
CA MET A 211 -22.62 7.98 -7.38
C MET A 211 -22.70 9.45 -7.78
N ASP A 212 -23.91 10.02 -7.67
CA ASP A 212 -24.14 11.47 -7.81
C ASP A 212 -23.89 12.16 -6.46
N ILE A 213 -22.70 12.76 -6.31
CA ILE A 213 -22.28 13.46 -5.08
C ILE A 213 -22.17 14.95 -5.37
N THR A 214 -22.87 15.77 -4.57
CA THR A 214 -22.82 17.24 -4.73
C THR A 214 -21.37 17.77 -4.61
N PRO A 215 -20.99 18.81 -5.38
CA PRO A 215 -19.61 19.31 -5.37
C PRO A 215 -19.10 19.75 -3.98
N GLU A 216 -19.97 20.25 -3.11
CA GLU A 216 -19.57 20.63 -1.74
C GLU A 216 -19.19 19.42 -0.91
N LEU A 217 -19.97 18.34 -0.99
CA LEU A 217 -19.73 17.12 -0.24
C LEU A 217 -18.51 16.36 -0.81
N GLN A 218 -18.35 16.36 -2.15
CA GLN A 218 -17.15 15.85 -2.78
C GLN A 218 -15.88 16.48 -2.20
N ARG A 219 -15.85 17.80 -1.92
CA ARG A 219 -14.68 18.49 -1.38
C ARG A 219 -14.29 17.97 0.00
N TRP A 220 -15.26 17.73 0.89
CA TRP A 220 -14.96 17.21 2.24
C TRP A 220 -14.49 15.77 2.21
N LEU A 221 -15.13 14.92 1.43
CA LEU A 221 -14.76 13.53 1.28
C LEU A 221 -13.38 13.39 0.60
N PHE A 222 -13.15 14.18 -0.46
CA PHE A 222 -11.86 14.27 -1.13
C PHE A 222 -10.73 14.60 -0.15
N LEU A 223 -10.91 15.60 0.72
CA LEU A 223 -9.89 16.00 1.68
C LEU A 223 -9.53 14.84 2.64
N GLY A 224 -10.51 14.06 3.09
CA GLY A 224 -10.24 12.90 3.95
C GLY A 224 -9.35 11.86 3.25
N PHE A 225 -9.65 11.50 2.00
CA PHE A 225 -8.82 10.60 1.21
C PHE A 225 -7.47 11.23 0.82
N PHE A 226 -7.51 12.46 0.33
CA PHE A 226 -6.32 13.15 -0.18
C PHE A 226 -5.26 13.36 0.92
N ILE A 227 -5.65 13.78 2.14
CA ILE A 227 -4.71 13.98 3.25
C ILE A 227 -4.03 12.65 3.62
N ALA A 228 -4.77 11.54 3.68
CA ALA A 228 -4.21 10.24 3.94
C ALA A 228 -3.15 9.86 2.90
N PHE A 229 -3.46 10.07 1.62
CA PHE A 229 -2.54 9.77 0.53
C PHE A 229 -1.39 10.77 0.43
N ALA A 230 -1.60 12.06 0.77
CA ALA A 230 -0.57 13.08 0.81
C ALA A 230 0.44 12.85 1.95
N ILE A 231 0.00 12.29 3.07
CA ILE A 231 0.90 11.81 4.13
C ILE A 231 1.72 10.63 3.60
N LYS A 232 1.08 9.69 2.94
CA LYS A 232 1.72 8.44 2.47
C LYS A 232 2.68 8.70 1.30
N ALA A 233 2.28 9.52 0.33
CA ALA A 233 3.11 9.95 -0.80
C ALA A 233 3.91 11.23 -0.47
N PRO A 234 4.60 11.29 0.61
CA PRO A 234 5.14 12.35 1.46
C PRO A 234 5.13 13.76 0.81
N MET A 235 3.93 14.32 0.63
CA MET A 235 3.80 15.69 0.11
C MET A 235 4.21 16.72 1.15
N TRP A 236 4.85 17.79 0.72
CA TRP A 236 5.08 18.94 1.60
C TRP A 236 3.73 19.58 2.02
N PRO A 237 3.51 19.91 3.31
CA PRO A 237 4.39 19.81 4.49
C PRO A 237 4.27 18.49 5.28
N LEU A 238 3.54 17.50 4.80
CA LEU A 238 3.21 16.25 5.51
C LEU A 238 4.30 15.16 5.42
N HIS A 239 5.47 15.49 4.87
CA HIS A 239 6.57 14.58 4.54
C HIS A 239 7.56 14.30 5.67
N THR A 240 7.48 15.01 6.81
CA THR A 240 8.56 15.04 7.82
C THR A 240 8.82 13.72 8.54
N TRP A 241 7.94 12.74 8.38
CA TRP A 241 8.12 11.38 8.89
C TRP A 241 9.09 10.56 8.04
N LEU A 242 9.15 10.82 6.72
CA LEU A 242 9.91 10.00 5.77
C LEU A 242 11.43 10.11 5.96
N PRO A 243 12.07 11.28 6.09
CA PRO A 243 13.51 11.36 6.33
C PRO A 243 13.94 10.57 7.56
N ASP A 244 13.21 10.68 8.68
CA ASP A 244 13.53 9.95 9.91
C ASP A 244 13.34 8.44 9.72
N ALA A 245 12.24 8.02 9.09
CA ALA A 245 11.96 6.62 8.86
C ALA A 245 12.96 5.98 7.88
N ALA A 246 13.31 6.69 6.80
CA ALA A 246 14.23 6.19 5.78
C ALA A 246 15.68 6.12 6.26
N ALA A 247 16.14 7.11 7.05
CA ALA A 247 17.48 7.13 7.61
C ALA A 247 17.69 6.03 8.67
N GLU A 248 16.66 5.77 9.48
CA GLU A 248 16.75 4.76 10.55
C GLU A 248 16.47 3.34 10.09
N ALA A 249 15.65 3.15 9.04
CA ALA A 249 15.33 1.80 8.53
C ALA A 249 16.58 1.09 7.99
N PRO A 250 16.67 -0.26 8.13
CA PRO A 250 17.69 -1.02 7.40
C PRO A 250 17.61 -0.72 5.89
N PRO A 251 18.74 -0.68 5.16
CA PRO A 251 18.77 -0.25 3.76
C PRO A 251 17.75 -0.95 2.86
N SER A 252 17.62 -2.28 2.99
CA SER A 252 16.64 -3.04 2.20
C SER A 252 15.19 -2.73 2.58
N SER A 253 14.91 -2.44 3.85
CA SER A 253 13.58 -2.00 4.32
C SER A 253 13.28 -0.58 3.87
N SER A 254 14.28 0.31 3.84
CA SER A 254 14.16 1.67 3.32
C SER A 254 13.81 1.68 1.83
N VAL A 255 14.39 0.78 1.04
CA VAL A 255 14.03 0.59 -0.38
C VAL A 255 12.56 0.18 -0.52
N LEU A 256 12.03 -0.72 0.32
CA LEU A 256 10.62 -1.11 0.30
C LEU A 256 9.71 0.04 0.75
N LEU A 257 10.14 0.83 1.74
CA LEU A 257 9.41 2.01 2.19
C LEU A 257 9.22 3.01 1.05
N VAL A 258 10.33 3.46 0.44
CA VAL A 258 10.31 4.50 -0.61
C VAL A 258 9.85 3.94 -1.96
N GLY A 259 10.29 2.72 -2.31
CA GLY A 259 10.01 2.11 -3.61
C GLY A 259 8.58 1.59 -3.75
N VAL A 260 7.96 1.14 -2.66
CA VAL A 260 6.67 0.45 -2.71
C VAL A 260 5.60 1.18 -1.88
N LEU A 261 5.83 1.41 -0.58
CA LEU A 261 4.80 1.99 0.29
C LEU A 261 4.40 3.41 -0.11
N ASP A 262 5.34 4.25 -0.48
CA ASP A 262 5.05 5.63 -0.90
C ASP A 262 4.17 5.65 -2.17
N LYS A 263 4.33 4.65 -3.04
CA LYS A 263 3.53 4.52 -4.27
C LYS A 263 2.08 4.17 -3.99
N VAL A 264 1.78 3.56 -2.84
CA VAL A 264 0.39 3.32 -2.43
C VAL A 264 -0.36 4.65 -2.26
N GLY A 265 0.29 5.70 -1.73
CA GLY A 265 -0.31 7.04 -1.66
C GLY A 265 -0.64 7.61 -3.04
N THR A 266 0.31 7.58 -3.96
CA THR A 266 0.10 8.04 -5.34
C THR A 266 -0.96 7.20 -6.07
N PHE A 267 -0.94 5.88 -5.88
CA PHE A 267 -1.95 4.97 -6.40
C PHE A 267 -3.35 5.33 -5.88
N GLY A 268 -3.48 5.57 -4.56
CA GLY A 268 -4.75 5.98 -3.97
C GLY A 268 -5.29 7.30 -4.51
N MET A 269 -4.41 8.29 -4.77
CA MET A 269 -4.81 9.54 -5.43
C MET A 269 -5.38 9.27 -6.83
N LEU A 270 -4.70 8.46 -7.65
CA LEU A 270 -5.12 8.15 -9.01
C LEU A 270 -6.38 7.26 -9.03
N ARG A 271 -6.46 6.28 -8.12
CA ARG A 271 -7.52 5.28 -8.11
C ARG A 271 -8.78 5.74 -7.40
N LEU A 272 -8.66 6.48 -6.30
CA LEU A 272 -9.79 6.85 -5.46
C LEU A 272 -10.11 8.36 -5.55
N CYS A 273 -9.13 9.26 -5.40
CA CYS A 273 -9.43 10.69 -5.38
C CYS A 273 -9.97 11.20 -6.73
N LEU A 274 -9.32 10.85 -7.84
CA LEU A 274 -9.73 11.38 -9.15
C LEU A 274 -11.07 10.84 -9.65
N PRO A 275 -11.35 9.52 -9.58
CA PRO A 275 -12.61 9.00 -10.11
C PRO A 275 -13.81 9.20 -9.18
N LEU A 276 -13.63 9.08 -7.84
CA LEU A 276 -14.73 9.23 -6.89
C LEU A 276 -15.15 10.69 -6.71
N PHE A 277 -14.20 11.64 -6.87
CA PHE A 277 -14.43 13.05 -6.59
C PHE A 277 -13.94 13.96 -7.72
N PRO A 278 -14.50 13.85 -8.94
CA PRO A 278 -13.97 14.57 -10.11
C PRO A 278 -14.07 16.10 -9.98
N ASP A 279 -15.16 16.63 -9.38
CA ASP A 279 -15.32 18.07 -9.20
C ASP A 279 -14.40 18.64 -8.12
N ALA A 280 -14.24 17.91 -7.01
CA ALA A 280 -13.29 18.27 -5.97
C ALA A 280 -11.84 18.21 -6.50
N SER A 281 -11.51 17.21 -7.30
CA SER A 281 -10.20 17.07 -7.94
C SER A 281 -9.86 18.28 -8.81
N LYS A 282 -10.81 18.75 -9.63
CA LYS A 282 -10.65 19.97 -10.42
C LYS A 282 -10.51 21.22 -9.53
N TYR A 283 -11.33 21.31 -8.47
CA TYR A 283 -11.29 22.45 -7.55
C TYR A 283 -9.96 22.57 -6.81
N PHE A 284 -9.42 21.46 -6.31
CA PHE A 284 -8.17 21.47 -5.55
C PHE A 284 -6.91 21.37 -6.41
N ALA A 285 -7.02 21.05 -7.71
CA ALA A 285 -5.87 20.87 -8.60
C ALA A 285 -4.86 22.04 -8.57
N PRO A 286 -5.25 23.34 -8.63
CA PRO A 286 -4.29 24.43 -8.57
C PRO A 286 -3.48 24.45 -7.27
N GLY A 287 -4.14 24.21 -6.13
CA GLY A 287 -3.48 24.14 -4.82
C GLY A 287 -2.52 22.94 -4.71
N ILE A 288 -2.94 21.78 -5.21
CA ILE A 288 -2.12 20.56 -5.21
C ILE A 288 -0.88 20.74 -6.11
N ILE A 289 -1.02 21.38 -7.28
CA ILE A 289 0.10 21.68 -8.17
C ILE A 289 1.10 22.61 -7.48
N ILE A 290 0.63 23.65 -6.77
CA ILE A 290 1.52 24.54 -6.00
C ILE A 290 2.25 23.77 -4.91
N LEU A 291 1.55 22.91 -4.14
CA LEU A 291 2.19 22.09 -3.12
C LEU A 291 3.23 21.13 -3.71
N ALA A 292 2.95 20.54 -4.88
CA ALA A 292 3.90 19.68 -5.58
C ALA A 292 5.14 20.46 -6.05
N LEU A 293 4.98 21.67 -6.60
CA LEU A 293 6.09 22.53 -7.00
C LEU A 293 6.94 22.95 -5.79
N VAL A 294 6.30 23.35 -4.69
CA VAL A 294 7.01 23.62 -3.42
C VAL A 294 7.78 22.40 -2.97
N GLY A 295 7.18 21.22 -3.02
CA GLY A 295 7.83 19.94 -2.64
C GLY A 295 9.08 19.65 -3.47
N ILE A 296 9.03 19.87 -4.79
CA ILE A 296 10.17 19.68 -5.70
C ILE A 296 11.30 20.65 -5.35
N ILE A 297 11.01 21.95 -5.25
CA ILE A 297 12.02 22.98 -4.98
C ILE A 297 12.60 22.81 -3.58
N TYR A 298 11.74 22.65 -2.57
CA TYR A 298 12.12 22.46 -1.18
C TYR A 298 12.97 21.20 -1.03
N GLY A 299 12.51 20.07 -1.58
CA GLY A 299 13.23 18.79 -1.51
C GLY A 299 14.60 18.86 -2.16
N ALA A 300 14.72 19.52 -3.33
CA ALA A 300 16.01 19.74 -3.99
C ALA A 300 16.99 20.60 -3.16
N LEU A 301 16.48 21.68 -2.56
CA LEU A 301 17.31 22.57 -1.72
C LEU A 301 17.76 21.84 -0.44
N VAL A 302 16.87 21.09 0.21
CA VAL A 302 17.21 20.31 1.41
C VAL A 302 18.20 19.20 1.09
N ALA A 303 18.08 18.53 -0.06
CA ALA A 303 19.02 17.49 -0.48
C ALA A 303 20.47 18.01 -0.64
N ILE A 304 20.65 19.26 -1.12
CA ILE A 304 21.97 19.89 -1.23
C ILE A 304 22.61 20.13 0.15
N GLY A 305 21.79 20.37 1.17
CA GLY A 305 22.26 20.65 2.53
C GLY A 305 22.48 19.40 3.40
N GLN A 306 22.18 18.19 2.92
CA GLN A 306 22.37 16.97 3.69
C GLN A 306 23.85 16.56 3.70
N THR A 307 24.27 15.96 4.81
CA THR A 307 25.62 15.41 5.01
C THR A 307 25.63 13.89 5.05
N ASP A 308 24.47 13.28 4.99
CA ASP A 308 24.23 11.83 5.03
C ASP A 308 23.46 11.41 3.75
#